data_0f459cd591399f5ffea62b43f20945ee
#
_entry.id   0f459cd591399f5ffea62b43f20945ee
#
_cell.length_a   1.000
_cell.length_b   1.000
_cell.length_c   1.000
_cell.angle_alpha   90.00
_cell.angle_beta   90.00
_cell.angle_gamma   90.00
#
_symmetry.space_group_name_H-M   'P 1'
#
loop_
_entity.id
_entity.type
_entity.pdbx_description
1 polymer ?
#
loop_
_entity_poly.entity_id
_entity_poly.type
_entity_poly.pdbx_seq_one_letter_code
_entity_poly.pdbx_strand_id
1 'polypeptide(L)'
;MVQVPLTRVTTLKDINPESITDSKYVVYWMISFKRVGYNFALQRAVEWANQLSQPLLILEPLILDYPMSSIRFHKFTLEGMKEVDKQVSGSKAFYYPFVEQSARESEGLLTEISKHASVVITDDYPTYFVPQMTAKASGEINTRYELSLIHISEPTR
;
A
#
# COMPACT_ATOMS: atom_id res chain seq x y z
N MET A 1 20.46 -4.31 -4.52
CA MET A 1 19.02 -4.50 -4.83
C MET A 1 18.75 -3.71 -6.11
N VAL A 2 18.06 -4.28 -7.10
CA VAL A 2 17.72 -3.56 -8.34
C VAL A 2 16.61 -2.55 -8.01
N GLN A 3 16.83 -1.28 -8.36
CA GLN A 3 15.84 -0.23 -8.12
C GLN A 3 14.60 -0.41 -9.01
N VAL A 4 13.43 -0.04 -8.47
CA VAL A 4 12.20 0.03 -9.27
C VAL A 4 12.35 1.13 -10.32
N PRO A 5 12.18 0.83 -11.62
CA PRO A 5 12.27 1.84 -12.66
C PRO A 5 11.24 2.97 -12.43
N LEU A 6 11.67 4.22 -12.53
CA LEU A 6 10.79 5.38 -12.33
C LEU A 6 9.60 5.42 -13.31
N THR A 7 9.74 4.77 -14.47
CA THR A 7 8.61 4.59 -15.42
C THR A 7 7.47 3.75 -14.88
N ARG A 8 7.67 3.06 -13.74
CA ARG A 8 6.66 2.26 -13.04
C ARG A 8 6.06 2.99 -11.83
N VAL A 9 6.51 4.21 -11.55
CA VAL A 9 6.11 4.96 -10.37
C VAL A 9 5.38 6.23 -10.81
N THR A 10 4.16 6.39 -10.33
CA THR A 10 3.36 7.61 -10.50
C THR A 10 3.27 8.31 -9.15
N THR A 11 3.77 9.53 -9.06
CA THR A 11 3.66 10.33 -7.83
C THR A 11 2.37 11.14 -7.89
N LEU A 12 1.43 10.83 -7.00
CA LEU A 12 0.16 11.55 -6.87
C LEU A 12 0.30 12.79 -5.98
N LYS A 13 1.17 12.72 -4.98
CA LYS A 13 1.48 13.86 -4.11
C LYS A 13 2.99 13.92 -3.88
N ASP A 14 3.59 15.01 -4.35
CA ASP A 14 5.04 15.22 -4.27
C ASP A 14 5.41 16.12 -3.10
N ILE A 15 5.51 15.50 -1.91
CA ILE A 15 5.98 16.14 -0.69
C ILE A 15 7.35 15.56 -0.37
N ASN A 16 8.32 16.42 0.01
CA ASN A 16 9.62 15.92 0.45
C ASN A 16 9.46 15.12 1.76
N PRO A 17 9.77 13.83 1.78
CA PRO A 17 9.61 13.01 2.99
C PRO A 17 10.42 13.52 4.19
N GLU A 18 11.58 14.14 3.93
CA GLU A 18 12.47 14.68 4.99
C GLU A 18 11.89 15.96 5.64
N SER A 19 10.93 16.63 5.01
CA SER A 19 10.27 17.79 5.58
C SER A 19 9.20 17.47 6.62
N ILE A 20 8.85 16.19 6.78
CA ILE A 20 7.80 15.75 7.71
C ILE A 20 8.44 15.45 9.07
N THR A 21 8.31 16.41 9.98
CA THR A 21 9.04 16.43 11.27
C THR A 21 8.66 15.30 12.25
N ASP A 22 7.50 14.68 12.13
CA ASP A 22 7.04 13.61 13.03
C ASP A 22 6.84 12.26 12.33
N SER A 23 7.50 12.08 11.20
CA SER A 23 7.42 10.83 10.44
C SER A 23 8.26 9.73 11.10
N LYS A 24 7.66 8.54 11.22
CA LYS A 24 8.24 7.40 11.96
C LYS A 24 8.45 6.17 11.08
N TYR A 25 7.78 6.09 9.94
CA TYR A 25 7.79 4.91 9.09
C TYR A 25 7.38 5.22 7.64
N VAL A 26 7.68 4.28 6.77
CA VAL A 26 7.16 4.19 5.40
C VAL A 26 5.98 3.24 5.39
N VAL A 27 4.91 3.55 4.65
CA VAL A 27 3.72 2.70 4.54
C VAL A 27 3.65 2.09 3.13
N TYR A 28 3.47 0.78 3.06
CA TYR A 28 2.95 0.11 1.87
C TYR A 28 1.49 -0.27 2.10
N TRP A 29 0.58 0.38 1.39
CA TRP A 29 -0.84 0.06 1.40
C TRP A 29 -1.14 -0.99 0.34
N MET A 30 -1.20 -2.26 0.78
CA MET A 30 -1.38 -3.44 -0.06
C MET A 30 -2.85 -3.65 -0.37
N ILE A 31 -3.30 -3.27 -1.58
CA ILE A 31 -4.72 -3.36 -1.98
C ILE A 31 -4.98 -4.39 -3.08
N SER A 32 -4.14 -4.44 -4.10
CA SER A 32 -4.36 -5.29 -5.28
C SER A 32 -3.41 -6.48 -5.34
N PHE A 33 -2.12 -6.27 -5.08
CA PHE A 33 -1.10 -7.31 -5.20
C PHE A 33 -0.74 -7.89 -3.84
N LYS A 34 -1.63 -8.71 -3.32
CA LYS A 34 -1.55 -9.32 -1.98
C LYS A 34 -0.51 -10.44 -1.92
N ARG A 35 0.75 -10.09 -2.15
CA ARG A 35 1.90 -11.01 -2.15
C ARG A 35 3.21 -10.26 -1.89
N VAL A 36 4.19 -10.96 -1.31
CA VAL A 36 5.52 -10.41 -1.03
C VAL A 36 6.46 -10.53 -2.23
N GLY A 37 6.42 -11.65 -2.94
CA GLY A 37 7.27 -11.88 -4.10
C GLY A 37 6.79 -11.17 -5.36
N TYR A 38 7.74 -10.68 -6.20
CA TYR A 38 7.45 -10.00 -7.48
C TYR A 38 6.43 -8.85 -7.34
N ASN A 39 6.60 -8.02 -6.32
CA ASN A 39 5.74 -6.90 -6.00
C ASN A 39 6.56 -5.60 -6.03
N PHE A 40 6.38 -4.81 -7.11
CA PHE A 40 7.15 -3.58 -7.32
C PHE A 40 6.76 -2.47 -6.35
N ALA A 41 5.49 -2.42 -5.90
CA ALA A 41 5.07 -1.44 -4.90
C ALA A 41 5.73 -1.72 -3.55
N LEU A 42 5.76 -2.99 -3.11
CA LEU A 42 6.50 -3.39 -1.91
C LEU A 42 8.01 -3.13 -2.07
N GLN A 43 8.60 -3.45 -3.23
CA GLN A 43 10.01 -3.15 -3.48
C GLN A 43 10.29 -1.65 -3.37
N ARG A 44 9.42 -0.80 -3.95
CA ARG A 44 9.53 0.66 -3.87
C ARG A 44 9.42 1.15 -2.43
N ALA A 45 8.53 0.57 -1.64
CA ALA A 45 8.41 0.88 -0.22
C ALA A 45 9.67 0.51 0.58
N VAL A 46 10.28 -0.64 0.27
CA VAL A 46 11.58 -1.04 0.85
C VAL A 46 12.71 -0.09 0.45
N GLU A 47 12.74 0.40 -0.79
CA GLU A 47 13.72 1.41 -1.23
C GLU A 47 13.61 2.69 -0.39
N TRP A 48 12.40 3.22 -0.22
CA TRP A 48 12.16 4.39 0.63
C TRP A 48 12.52 4.14 2.09
N ALA A 49 12.13 2.99 2.67
CA ALA A 49 12.44 2.63 4.05
C ALA A 49 13.97 2.59 4.28
N ASN A 50 14.72 2.04 3.35
CA ASN A 50 16.18 2.01 3.42
C ASN A 50 16.80 3.41 3.25
N GLN A 51 16.32 4.20 2.29
CA GLN A 51 16.81 5.55 2.03
C GLN A 51 16.61 6.46 3.25
N LEU A 52 15.45 6.38 3.89
CA LEU A 52 15.11 7.19 5.06
C LEU A 52 15.56 6.56 6.38
N SER A 53 16.13 5.35 6.34
CA SER A 53 16.48 4.57 7.55
C SER A 53 15.31 4.40 8.52
N GLN A 54 14.11 4.19 7.97
CA GLN A 54 12.86 4.06 8.72
C GLN A 54 12.29 2.64 8.59
N PRO A 55 11.49 2.17 9.58
CA PRO A 55 10.78 0.91 9.47
C PRO A 55 9.70 0.97 8.38
N LEU A 56 9.37 -0.22 7.83
CA LEU A 56 8.30 -0.39 6.86
C LEU A 56 7.06 -0.97 7.54
N LEU A 57 5.92 -0.30 7.37
CA LEU A 57 4.60 -0.79 7.74
C LEU A 57 3.87 -1.27 6.47
N ILE A 58 3.48 -2.54 6.45
CA ILE A 58 2.65 -3.11 5.38
C ILE A 58 1.22 -3.17 5.91
N LEU A 59 0.35 -2.31 5.39
CA LEU A 59 -1.07 -2.28 5.72
C LEU A 59 -1.87 -3.08 4.68
N GLU A 60 -2.51 -4.16 5.08
CA GLU A 60 -3.42 -4.93 4.23
C GLU A 60 -4.83 -4.93 4.82
N PRO A 61 -5.77 -4.11 4.29
CA PRO A 61 -7.14 -4.11 4.75
C PRO A 61 -7.98 -5.19 4.06
N LEU A 62 -8.81 -5.88 4.83
CA LEU A 62 -9.95 -6.66 4.34
C LEU A 62 -11.23 -5.91 4.68
N ILE A 63 -11.86 -5.35 3.64
CA ILE A 63 -13.11 -4.59 3.72
C ILE A 63 -14.28 -5.55 3.55
N LEU A 64 -15.34 -5.41 4.34
CA LEU A 64 -16.50 -6.31 4.28
C LEU A 64 -17.48 -5.93 3.19
N ASP A 65 -17.73 -4.64 3.03
CA ASP A 65 -18.80 -4.12 2.16
C ASP A 65 -18.22 -3.46 0.90
N TYR A 66 -17.97 -4.27 -0.14
CA TYR A 66 -17.61 -3.79 -1.46
C TYR A 66 -18.32 -4.61 -2.55
N PRO A 67 -18.50 -4.05 -3.75
CA PRO A 67 -19.13 -4.79 -4.87
C PRO A 67 -18.47 -6.14 -5.11
N MET A 68 -19.27 -7.19 -5.20
CA MET A 68 -18.83 -8.59 -5.37
C MET A 68 -18.17 -9.23 -4.13
N SER A 69 -18.25 -8.62 -2.96
CA SER A 69 -17.82 -9.27 -1.71
C SER A 69 -18.61 -10.56 -1.47
N SER A 70 -17.94 -11.59 -0.99
CA SER A 70 -18.56 -12.87 -0.63
C SER A 70 -17.76 -13.57 0.45
N ILE A 71 -18.41 -14.44 1.21
CA ILE A 71 -17.76 -15.27 2.24
C ILE A 71 -16.59 -16.09 1.64
N ARG A 72 -16.77 -16.61 0.43
CA ARG A 72 -15.72 -17.37 -0.27
C ARG A 72 -14.49 -16.49 -0.56
N PHE A 73 -14.72 -15.25 -1.01
CA PHE A 73 -13.65 -14.32 -1.30
C PHE A 73 -12.94 -13.85 -0.01
N HIS A 74 -13.71 -13.55 1.04
CA HIS A 74 -13.14 -13.18 2.35
C HIS A 74 -12.28 -14.32 2.93
N LYS A 75 -12.74 -15.57 2.86
CA LYS A 75 -11.95 -16.73 3.29
C LYS A 75 -10.64 -16.84 2.52
N PHE A 76 -10.68 -16.73 1.19
CA PHE A 76 -9.49 -16.74 0.35
C PHE A 76 -8.50 -15.63 0.73
N THR A 77 -9.01 -14.41 0.95
CA THR A 77 -8.17 -13.27 1.38
C THR A 77 -7.54 -13.51 2.75
N LEU A 78 -8.29 -14.02 3.73
CA LEU A 78 -7.78 -14.34 5.06
C LEU A 78 -6.69 -15.43 5.03
N GLU A 79 -6.83 -16.42 4.16
CA GLU A 79 -5.79 -17.44 3.94
C GLU A 79 -4.53 -16.82 3.33
N GLY A 80 -4.69 -15.89 2.36
CA GLY A 80 -3.60 -15.11 1.79
C GLY A 80 -2.88 -14.24 2.82
N MET A 81 -3.62 -13.54 3.68
CA MET A 81 -3.05 -12.73 4.77
C MET A 81 -2.18 -13.55 5.71
N LYS A 82 -2.60 -14.78 6.07
CA LYS A 82 -1.78 -15.68 6.89
C LYS A 82 -0.48 -16.09 6.19
N GLU A 83 -0.52 -16.25 4.88
CA GLU A 83 0.67 -16.58 4.11
C GLU A 83 1.64 -15.39 4.02
N VAL A 84 1.11 -14.18 3.79
CA VAL A 84 1.90 -12.93 3.82
C VAL A 84 2.55 -12.74 5.20
N ASP A 85 1.80 -12.94 6.28
CA ASP A 85 2.31 -12.83 7.65
C ASP A 85 3.51 -13.76 7.88
N LYS A 86 3.41 -15.03 7.46
CA LYS A 86 4.53 -15.97 7.55
C LYS A 86 5.74 -15.52 6.73
N GLN A 87 5.54 -14.99 5.51
CA GLN A 87 6.62 -14.56 4.64
C GLN A 87 7.32 -13.29 5.16
N VAL A 88 6.58 -12.40 5.81
CA VAL A 88 7.10 -11.17 6.40
C VAL A 88 7.75 -11.44 7.78
N SER A 89 7.31 -12.50 8.46
CA SER A 89 7.83 -12.89 9.76
C SER A 89 9.36 -13.08 9.74
N GLY A 90 10.04 -12.44 10.68
CA GLY A 90 11.51 -12.43 10.73
C GLY A 90 12.18 -11.35 9.87
N SER A 91 11.43 -10.58 9.08
CA SER A 91 11.92 -9.39 8.40
C SER A 91 11.92 -8.17 9.35
N LYS A 92 12.42 -7.03 8.85
CA LYS A 92 12.34 -5.73 9.56
C LYS A 92 11.05 -4.96 9.27
N ALA A 93 10.14 -5.53 8.47
CA ALA A 93 8.86 -4.91 8.17
C ALA A 93 7.82 -5.34 9.22
N PHE A 94 6.94 -4.42 9.55
CA PHE A 94 5.75 -4.70 10.36
C PHE A 94 4.55 -4.93 9.45
N TYR A 95 3.96 -6.12 9.52
CA TYR A 95 2.75 -6.44 8.78
C TYR A 95 1.52 -6.20 9.64
N TYR A 96 0.60 -5.39 9.13
CA TYR A 96 -0.65 -5.03 9.79
C TYR A 96 -1.86 -5.47 8.94
N PRO A 97 -2.33 -6.71 9.09
CA PRO A 97 -3.59 -7.16 8.50
C PRO A 97 -4.74 -6.55 9.28
N PHE A 98 -5.49 -5.66 8.65
CA PHE A 98 -6.69 -5.08 9.24
C PHE A 98 -7.94 -5.77 8.67
N VAL A 99 -8.70 -6.44 9.50
CA VAL A 99 -9.93 -7.14 9.11
C VAL A 99 -11.12 -6.42 9.72
N GLU A 100 -11.96 -5.79 8.88
CA GLU A 100 -13.21 -5.19 9.35
C GLU A 100 -14.09 -6.23 10.05
N GLN A 101 -14.65 -5.88 11.20
CA GLN A 101 -15.66 -6.66 11.92
C GLN A 101 -17.06 -6.07 11.72
N SER A 102 -17.13 -4.81 11.33
CA SER A 102 -18.35 -4.10 10.95
C SER A 102 -18.13 -3.25 9.71
N ALA A 103 -19.20 -2.96 8.98
CA ALA A 103 -19.11 -2.14 7.78
C ALA A 103 -18.51 -0.75 8.07
N ARG A 104 -17.59 -0.32 7.22
CA ARG A 104 -16.91 0.98 7.28
C ARG A 104 -15.96 1.20 8.46
N GLU A 105 -15.58 0.17 9.16
CA GLU A 105 -14.62 0.28 10.26
C GLU A 105 -13.22 0.74 9.78
N SER A 106 -12.89 0.49 8.51
CA SER A 106 -11.63 0.95 7.89
C SER A 106 -11.67 2.42 7.41
N GLU A 107 -12.81 3.10 7.52
CA GLU A 107 -12.90 4.51 7.11
C GLU A 107 -11.95 5.38 7.96
N GLY A 108 -11.07 6.13 7.28
CA GLY A 108 -10.07 6.96 7.94
C GLY A 108 -8.83 6.22 8.44
N LEU A 109 -8.77 4.89 8.41
CA LEU A 109 -7.62 4.11 8.89
C LEU A 109 -6.32 4.54 8.18
N LEU A 110 -6.32 4.60 6.85
CA LEU A 110 -5.15 5.03 6.08
C LEU A 110 -4.77 6.48 6.39
N THR A 111 -5.75 7.36 6.54
CA THR A 111 -5.54 8.76 6.90
C THR A 111 -4.85 8.89 8.26
N GLU A 112 -5.31 8.14 9.27
CA GLU A 112 -4.68 8.14 10.59
C GLU A 112 -3.25 7.58 10.56
N ILE A 113 -3.04 6.45 9.89
CA ILE A 113 -1.70 5.86 9.74
C ILE A 113 -0.77 6.81 8.97
N SER A 114 -1.27 7.50 7.96
CA SER A 114 -0.45 8.40 7.13
C SER A 114 0.04 9.65 7.87
N LYS A 115 -0.56 10.03 9.00
CA LYS A 115 -0.11 11.21 9.78
C LYS A 115 1.34 11.10 10.27
N HIS A 116 1.80 9.88 10.49
CA HIS A 116 3.17 9.60 10.93
C HIS A 116 4.00 8.87 9.87
N ALA A 117 3.53 8.84 8.63
CA ALA A 117 4.25 8.25 7.52
C ALA A 117 5.07 9.30 6.77
N SER A 118 6.31 8.96 6.39
CA SER A 118 7.12 9.76 5.48
C SER A 118 6.63 9.63 4.05
N VAL A 119 6.30 8.40 3.65
CA VAL A 119 5.85 8.05 2.31
C VAL A 119 4.76 6.99 2.42
N VAL A 120 3.72 7.12 1.62
CA VAL A 120 2.73 6.07 1.37
C VAL A 120 2.90 5.58 -0.05
N ILE A 121 3.05 4.28 -0.22
CA ILE A 121 3.12 3.61 -1.51
C ILE A 121 1.95 2.66 -1.63
N THR A 122 1.35 2.56 -2.81
CA THR A 122 0.30 1.57 -3.07
C THR A 122 0.40 1.01 -4.49
N ASP A 123 -0.43 0.01 -4.75
CA ASP A 123 -0.53 -0.64 -6.04
C ASP A 123 -1.25 0.26 -7.05
N ASP A 124 -0.69 0.39 -8.24
CA ASP A 124 -1.39 0.98 -9.37
C ASP A 124 -2.12 -0.13 -10.14
N TYR A 125 -3.44 -0.15 -10.00
CA TYR A 125 -4.29 -1.09 -10.69
C TYR A 125 -5.42 -0.33 -11.41
N PRO A 126 -5.43 -0.30 -12.76
CA PRO A 126 -6.24 0.65 -13.53
C PRO A 126 -7.72 0.27 -13.67
N THR A 127 -8.19 -0.74 -12.93
CA THR A 127 -9.55 -1.26 -13.09
C THR A 127 -10.34 -1.28 -11.79
N TYR A 128 -11.65 -1.49 -11.92
CA TYR A 128 -12.61 -1.52 -10.83
C TYR A 128 -12.63 -0.22 -10.02
N PHE A 129 -12.73 -0.33 -8.71
CA PHE A 129 -12.82 0.79 -7.76
C PHE A 129 -11.44 1.32 -7.30
N VAL A 130 -10.35 0.65 -7.67
CA VAL A 130 -9.01 1.01 -7.18
C VAL A 130 -8.59 2.42 -7.57
N PRO A 131 -8.79 2.89 -8.83
CA PRO A 131 -8.45 4.28 -9.20
C PRO A 131 -9.23 5.32 -8.38
N GLN A 132 -10.50 5.03 -8.05
CA GLN A 132 -11.32 5.92 -7.22
C GLN A 132 -10.83 5.94 -5.76
N MET A 133 -10.46 4.77 -5.22
CA MET A 133 -9.87 4.66 -3.88
C MET A 133 -8.57 5.44 -3.76
N THR A 134 -7.66 5.25 -4.71
CA THR A 134 -6.34 5.92 -4.70
C THR A 134 -6.48 7.43 -4.90
N ALA A 135 -7.40 7.90 -5.76
CA ALA A 135 -7.70 9.31 -5.93
C ALA A 135 -8.30 9.94 -4.65
N LYS A 136 -9.25 9.25 -3.99
CA LYS A 136 -9.80 9.69 -2.71
C LYS A 136 -8.71 9.79 -1.64
N ALA A 137 -7.90 8.75 -1.51
CA ALA A 137 -6.78 8.71 -0.56
C ALA A 137 -5.78 9.86 -0.81
N SER A 138 -5.51 10.21 -2.06
CA SER A 138 -4.64 11.34 -2.40
C SER A 138 -5.14 12.68 -1.86
N GLY A 139 -6.47 12.87 -1.75
CA GLY A 139 -7.06 14.05 -1.13
C GLY A 139 -6.90 14.10 0.39
N GLU A 140 -6.85 12.94 1.05
CA GLU A 140 -6.87 12.81 2.50
C GLU A 140 -5.46 12.68 3.12
N ILE A 141 -4.50 12.14 2.38
CA ILE A 141 -3.11 11.92 2.82
C ILE A 141 -2.31 13.22 2.69
N ASN A 142 -1.56 13.60 3.73
CA ASN A 142 -0.71 14.79 3.77
C ASN A 142 0.78 14.46 3.79
N THR A 143 1.18 13.39 3.12
CA THR A 143 2.57 12.97 2.93
C THR A 143 2.82 12.62 1.46
N ARG A 144 4.06 12.28 1.11
CA ARG A 144 4.36 11.78 -0.24
C ARG A 144 3.53 10.54 -0.54
N TYR A 145 2.90 10.51 -1.73
CA TYR A 145 2.05 9.41 -2.14
C TYR A 145 2.40 8.93 -3.53
N GLU A 146 2.81 7.66 -3.64
CA GLU A 146 3.25 7.03 -4.87
C GLU A 146 2.39 5.80 -5.20
N LEU A 147 2.09 5.64 -6.50
CA LEU A 147 1.54 4.41 -7.08
C LEU A 147 2.65 3.66 -7.78
N SER A 148 2.67 2.33 -7.70
CA SER A 148 3.61 1.51 -8.45
C SER A 148 2.90 0.46 -9.30
N LEU A 149 3.19 0.51 -10.62
CA LEU A 149 2.65 -0.39 -11.63
C LEU A 149 3.38 -1.73 -11.69
N ILE A 150 2.63 -2.84 -11.81
CA ILE A 150 3.21 -4.14 -12.16
C ILE A 150 3.44 -4.25 -13.68
N HIS A 151 2.49 -3.79 -14.48
CA HIS A 151 2.60 -3.81 -15.93
C HIS A 151 2.90 -2.40 -16.47
N ILE A 152 3.90 -2.29 -17.34
CA ILE A 152 4.05 -1.11 -18.17
C ILE A 152 2.97 -1.24 -19.24
N SER A 153 1.93 -0.40 -19.17
CA SER A 153 1.08 -0.18 -20.33
C SER A 153 1.95 0.55 -21.37
N GLU A 154 2.18 -0.07 -22.52
CA GLU A 154 2.78 0.67 -23.64
C GLU A 154 1.89 1.89 -23.92
N PRO A 155 2.48 3.09 -24.11
CA PRO A 155 1.69 4.23 -24.52
C PRO A 155 1.02 3.87 -25.84
N THR A 156 -0.30 3.81 -25.84
CA THR A 156 -1.12 3.74 -27.05
C THR A 156 -0.74 4.94 -27.91
N ARG A 157 -0.05 4.67 -29.03
CA ARG A 157 0.25 5.66 -30.05
C ARG A 157 -1.04 6.14 -30.74
#